data_57434cada2ec2cfff391efed950f26ca
#
_entry.id   57434cada2ec2cfff391efed950f26ca
#
_cell.length_a   1.000
_cell.length_b   1.000
_cell.length_c   1.000
_cell.angle_alpha   90.00
_cell.angle_beta   90.00
_cell.angle_gamma   90.00
#
_symmetry.space_group_name_H-M   'P 1'
#
loop_
_entity.id
_entity.type
_entity.pdbx_description
1 polymer ?
#
loop_
_entity_poly.entity_id
_entity_poly.type
_entity_poly.pdbx_seq_one_letter_code
_entity_poly.pdbx_strand_id
1 'polypeptide(L)'
;MRLPPNFKCADVICDFCGYLAQVKTVNTPQIESAPKTILGAAWRPQKERMDAAIYLFLVLVNPHKTSHSIFYLSADLQQPEMFRPRTPLSSTARRAGWQGFCYELDRVLGGLVRIR
;
A
#
# COMPACT_ATOMS: atom_id res chain seq x y z
N MET A 1 16.88 -2.95 -3.77
CA MET A 1 17.50 -2.64 -2.46
C MET A 1 16.43 -2.23 -1.46
N ARG A 2 16.54 -2.73 -0.27
CA ARG A 2 15.59 -2.37 0.79
C ARG A 2 15.94 -1.02 1.39
N LEU A 3 14.94 -0.16 1.54
CA LEU A 3 15.10 1.15 2.17
C LEU A 3 15.05 1.06 3.70
N PRO A 4 15.60 2.05 4.42
CA PRO A 4 15.50 2.10 5.87
C PRO A 4 14.03 2.10 6.32
N PRO A 5 13.71 1.55 7.52
CA PRO A 5 12.33 1.48 8.00
C PRO A 5 11.62 2.82 8.15
N ASN A 6 12.37 3.90 8.35
CA ASN A 6 11.81 5.24 8.49
C ASN A 6 11.69 6.00 7.16
N PHE A 7 12.02 5.37 6.03
CA PHE A 7 11.85 6.00 4.73
C PHE A 7 10.37 6.07 4.39
N LYS A 8 9.87 7.29 4.19
CA LYS A 8 8.43 7.53 4.05
C LYS A 8 7.90 7.06 2.71
N CYS A 9 6.77 6.33 2.75
CA CYS A 9 5.97 5.90 1.60
C CYS A 9 6.66 4.91 0.66
N ALA A 10 7.88 4.46 0.97
CA ALA A 10 8.56 3.47 0.13
C ALA A 10 9.36 2.51 0.98
N ASP A 11 9.43 1.25 0.54
CA ASP A 11 10.14 0.17 1.24
C ASP A 11 11.35 -0.32 0.46
N VAL A 12 11.31 -0.23 -0.86
CA VAL A 12 12.39 -0.71 -1.74
C VAL A 12 12.65 0.31 -2.85
N ILE A 13 13.86 0.26 -3.39
CA ILE A 13 14.26 1.07 -4.52
C ILE A 13 14.93 0.20 -5.58
N CYS A 14 14.65 0.46 -6.85
CA CYS A 14 15.31 -0.21 -7.95
C CYS A 14 16.75 0.30 -8.08
N ASP A 15 17.72 -0.63 -8.09
CA ASP A 15 19.14 -0.29 -8.16
C ASP A 15 19.54 0.35 -9.51
N PHE A 16 18.80 0.03 -10.58
CA PHE A 16 19.12 0.54 -11.92
C PHE A 16 18.40 1.84 -12.26
N CYS A 17 17.11 1.92 -11.95
CA CYS A 17 16.26 3.02 -12.41
C CYS A 17 15.87 4.01 -11.32
N GLY A 18 16.15 3.68 -10.06
CA GLY A 18 15.80 4.54 -8.93
C GLY A 18 14.31 4.59 -8.60
N TYR A 19 13.48 3.76 -9.24
CA TYR A 19 12.06 3.73 -8.94
C TYR A 19 11.81 3.23 -7.53
N LEU A 20 10.91 3.93 -6.83
CA LEU A 20 10.54 3.60 -5.47
C LEU A 20 9.32 2.68 -5.48
N ALA A 21 9.27 1.74 -4.54
CA ALA A 21 8.13 0.86 -4.39
C ALA A 21 7.74 0.72 -2.92
N GLN A 22 6.44 0.62 -2.69
CA GLN A 22 5.88 0.29 -1.39
C GLN A 22 5.39 -1.14 -1.40
N VAL A 23 5.65 -1.87 -0.33
CA VAL A 23 5.20 -3.25 -0.16
C VAL A 23 4.16 -3.27 0.95
N LYS A 24 2.98 -3.79 0.65
CA LYS A 24 1.91 -4.01 1.63
C LYS A 24 1.60 -5.50 1.70
N THR A 25 1.57 -6.02 2.92
CA THR A 25 1.26 -7.44 3.16
C THR A 25 -0.06 -7.55 3.89
N VAL A 26 -0.93 -8.43 3.42
CA VAL A 26 -2.25 -8.69 4.00
C VAL A 26 -2.40 -10.17 4.24
N ASN A 27 -2.78 -10.55 5.45
CA ASN A 27 -3.14 -11.93 5.78
C ASN A 27 -4.59 -12.16 5.38
N THR A 28 -4.82 -13.12 4.52
CA THR A 28 -6.17 -13.41 4.02
C THR A 28 -6.26 -14.88 3.57
N PRO A 29 -7.42 -15.54 3.77
CA PRO A 29 -7.62 -16.87 3.21
C PRO A 29 -7.80 -16.89 1.69
N GLN A 30 -8.07 -15.73 1.09
CA GLN A 30 -8.28 -15.62 -0.35
C GLN A 30 -7.15 -14.82 -0.99
N ILE A 31 -6.24 -15.53 -1.65
CA ILE A 31 -5.08 -14.92 -2.28
C ILE A 31 -5.21 -14.82 -3.81
N GLU A 32 -6.30 -15.34 -4.39
CA GLU A 32 -6.50 -15.34 -5.85
C GLU A 32 -6.90 -13.98 -6.40
N SER A 33 -7.47 -13.14 -5.57
CA SER A 33 -7.91 -11.81 -5.97
C SER A 33 -7.54 -10.77 -4.91
N ALA A 34 -7.29 -9.55 -5.34
CA ALA A 34 -6.97 -8.46 -4.44
C ALA A 34 -8.21 -8.05 -3.63
N PRO A 35 -8.05 -7.73 -2.32
CA PRO A 35 -9.16 -7.17 -1.55
C PRO A 35 -9.58 -5.82 -2.11
N LYS A 36 -10.83 -5.43 -1.86
CA LYS A 36 -11.35 -4.14 -2.30
C LYS A 36 -10.69 -2.97 -1.60
N THR A 37 -10.31 -3.16 -0.34
CA THR A 37 -9.74 -2.12 0.50
C THR A 37 -8.64 -2.72 1.36
N ILE A 38 -7.52 -2.01 1.49
CA ILE A 38 -6.46 -2.36 2.42
C ILE A 38 -6.07 -1.13 3.25
N LEU A 39 -5.50 -1.38 4.43
CA LEU A 39 -5.04 -0.29 5.27
C LEU A 39 -3.71 0.24 4.78
N GLY A 40 -3.60 1.56 4.70
CA GLY A 40 -2.33 2.25 4.52
C GLY A 40 -1.71 2.63 5.86
N ALA A 41 -0.61 3.36 5.79
CA ALA A 41 0.06 3.90 6.97
C ALA A 41 -0.44 5.32 7.27
N ALA A 42 0.44 6.22 7.69
CA ALA A 42 0.08 7.60 8.00
C ALA A 42 -0.36 8.38 6.76
N TRP A 43 -1.46 9.10 6.87
CA TRP A 43 -2.03 9.85 5.76
C TRP A 43 -1.18 11.03 5.32
N ARG A 44 -0.63 11.79 6.28
CA ARG A 44 0.11 13.01 5.97
C ARG A 44 1.30 12.76 5.04
N PRO A 45 2.20 11.80 5.31
CA PRO A 45 3.28 11.50 4.39
C PRO A 45 2.78 11.03 3.02
N GLN A 46 1.71 10.23 2.99
CA GLN A 46 1.14 9.75 1.73
C GLN A 46 0.58 10.90 0.90
N LYS A 47 -0.15 11.82 1.54
CA LYS A 47 -0.71 13.00 0.90
C LYS A 47 0.38 13.88 0.29
N GLU A 48 1.46 14.10 1.03
CA GLU A 48 2.58 14.91 0.59
C GLU A 48 3.35 14.28 -0.56
N ARG A 49 3.21 12.96 -0.76
CA ARG A 49 3.99 12.21 -1.75
C ARG A 49 3.13 11.58 -2.84
N MET A 50 1.90 12.06 -3.03
CA MET A 50 1.02 11.53 -4.07
C MET A 50 1.60 11.69 -5.48
N ASP A 51 2.39 12.72 -5.71
CA ASP A 51 3.01 12.96 -7.01
C ASP A 51 4.29 12.15 -7.23
N ALA A 52 4.77 11.46 -6.21
CA ALA A 52 5.95 10.61 -6.35
C ALA A 52 5.59 9.34 -7.11
N ALA A 53 6.50 8.90 -7.97
CA ALA A 53 6.32 7.67 -8.74
C ALA A 53 6.65 6.46 -7.86
N ILE A 54 5.72 6.10 -6.96
CA ILE A 54 5.88 4.98 -6.04
C ILE A 54 4.99 3.83 -6.51
N TYR A 55 5.63 2.72 -6.90
CA TYR A 55 4.92 1.50 -7.30
C TYR A 55 4.43 0.75 -6.07
N LEU A 56 3.33 0.02 -6.21
CA LEU A 56 2.75 -0.77 -5.12
C LEU A 56 2.89 -2.25 -5.42
N PHE A 57 3.47 -2.99 -4.48
CA PHE A 57 3.41 -4.45 -4.44
C PHE A 57 2.51 -4.86 -3.30
N LEU A 58 1.47 -5.60 -3.61
CA LEU A 58 0.53 -6.12 -2.63
C LEU A 58 0.78 -7.62 -2.48
N VAL A 59 1.22 -8.03 -1.31
CA VAL A 59 1.50 -9.42 -0.99
C VAL A 59 0.35 -9.96 -0.15
N LEU A 60 -0.36 -10.95 -0.68
CA LEU A 60 -1.41 -11.65 0.04
C LEU A 60 -0.87 -12.97 0.55
N VAL A 61 -1.05 -13.21 1.84
CA VAL A 61 -0.54 -14.41 2.52
C VAL A 61 -1.69 -15.13 3.19
N ASN A 62 -1.81 -16.43 2.90
CA ASN A 62 -2.67 -17.31 3.68
C ASN A 62 -1.82 -18.03 4.71
N PRO A 63 -1.84 -17.60 5.99
CA PRO A 63 -0.96 -18.16 7.01
C PRO A 63 -1.27 -19.62 7.34
N HIS A 64 -2.51 -20.07 7.08
CA HIS A 64 -2.93 -21.45 7.39
C HIS A 64 -2.47 -22.46 6.34
N LYS A 65 -2.28 -22.00 5.10
CA LYS A 65 -1.87 -22.85 3.97
C LYS A 65 -0.46 -22.59 3.48
N THR A 66 0.25 -21.66 4.12
CA THR A 66 1.60 -21.23 3.71
C THR A 66 1.70 -20.82 2.24
N SER A 67 0.58 -20.34 1.67
CA SER A 67 0.52 -19.90 0.29
C SER A 67 0.48 -18.37 0.22
N HIS A 68 0.91 -17.84 -0.92
CA HIS A 68 0.92 -16.38 -1.13
C HIS A 68 0.69 -16.05 -2.59
N SER A 69 0.33 -14.80 -2.83
CA SER A 69 0.28 -14.20 -4.16
C SER A 69 0.81 -12.77 -4.10
N ILE A 70 1.25 -12.25 -5.23
CA ILE A 70 1.76 -10.89 -5.33
C ILE A 70 1.05 -10.18 -6.48
N PHE A 71 0.47 -9.05 -6.17
CA PHE A 71 -0.13 -8.14 -7.13
C PHE A 71 0.72 -6.89 -7.26
N TYR A 72 0.74 -6.32 -8.44
CA TYR A 72 1.53 -5.14 -8.77
C TYR A 72 0.63 -4.05 -9.34
N LEU A 73 0.83 -2.83 -8.89
CA LEU A 73 0.18 -1.65 -9.44
C LEU A 73 1.25 -0.60 -9.75
N SER A 74 1.38 -0.25 -11.02
CA SER A 74 2.36 0.76 -11.43
C SER A 74 1.93 2.16 -10.95
N ALA A 75 2.91 3.05 -10.80
CA ALA A 75 2.65 4.39 -10.29
C ALA A 75 1.70 5.19 -11.17
N ASP A 76 1.81 5.03 -12.49
CA ASP A 76 0.99 5.77 -13.46
C ASP A 76 -0.48 5.34 -13.46
N LEU A 77 -0.78 4.16 -12.93
CA LEU A 77 -2.16 3.65 -12.83
C LEU A 77 -2.80 3.96 -11.48
N GLN A 78 -2.06 4.54 -10.55
CA GLN A 78 -2.60 5.00 -9.27
C GLN A 78 -3.28 6.35 -9.46
N GLN A 79 -4.43 6.50 -8.79
CA GLN A 79 -5.24 7.72 -8.86
C GLN A 79 -5.40 8.29 -7.46
N PRO A 80 -5.43 9.63 -7.30
CA PRO A 80 -5.62 10.22 -5.97
C PRO A 80 -6.88 9.73 -5.27
N GLU A 81 -7.93 9.44 -6.00
CA GLU A 81 -9.22 8.98 -5.48
C GLU A 81 -9.16 7.60 -4.84
N MET A 82 -8.13 6.80 -5.14
CA MET A 82 -7.96 5.51 -4.48
C MET A 82 -7.48 5.63 -3.04
N PHE A 83 -6.95 6.77 -2.65
CA PHE A 83 -6.47 7.01 -1.30
C PHE A 83 -7.56 7.68 -0.49
N ARG A 84 -8.09 6.99 0.52
CA ARG A 84 -9.16 7.52 1.38
C ARG A 84 -8.63 7.75 2.79
N PRO A 85 -8.53 9.01 3.23
CA PRO A 85 -8.10 9.28 4.61
C PRO A 85 -9.13 8.75 5.61
N ARG A 86 -8.63 8.22 6.72
CA ARG A 86 -9.46 7.78 7.84
C ARG A 86 -9.67 8.93 8.82
N THR A 87 -10.63 8.77 9.72
CA THR A 87 -10.83 9.73 10.80
C THR A 87 -9.62 9.73 11.73
N PRO A 88 -9.07 10.92 12.07
CA PRO A 88 -7.97 10.98 13.04
C PRO A 88 -8.39 10.41 14.39
N LEU A 89 -7.43 9.84 15.11
CA LEU A 89 -7.68 9.34 16.45
C LEU A 89 -8.06 10.48 17.39
N SER A 90 -8.96 10.19 18.35
CA SER A 90 -9.46 11.19 19.28
C SER A 90 -8.34 11.74 20.17
N SER A 91 -8.62 12.90 20.80
CA SER A 91 -7.68 13.53 21.74
C SER A 91 -7.38 12.67 22.97
N THR A 92 -8.26 11.71 23.27
CA THR A 92 -8.09 10.78 24.41
C THR A 92 -7.34 9.51 24.01
N ALA A 93 -7.06 9.29 22.73
CA ALA A 93 -6.33 8.11 22.28
C ALA A 93 -4.85 8.24 22.60
N ARG A 94 -4.17 7.08 22.70
CA ARG A 94 -2.73 7.02 22.98
C ARG A 94 -1.91 7.77 21.93
N ARG A 95 -2.33 7.71 20.66
CA ARG A 95 -1.71 8.44 19.54
C ARG A 95 -2.69 9.49 19.02
N ALA A 96 -3.08 10.41 19.91
CA ALA A 96 -4.07 11.43 19.59
C ALA A 96 -3.71 12.19 18.32
N GLY A 97 -4.70 12.38 17.46
CA GLY A 97 -4.53 13.09 16.20
C GLY A 97 -3.88 12.28 15.07
N TRP A 98 -3.38 11.07 15.35
CA TRP A 98 -2.83 10.24 14.28
C TRP A 98 -3.92 9.86 13.28
N GLN A 99 -3.61 10.03 12.00
CA GLN A 99 -4.54 9.74 10.92
C GLN A 99 -3.91 8.76 9.94
N GLY A 100 -4.60 7.63 9.75
CA GLY A 100 -4.25 6.67 8.73
C GLY A 100 -5.04 6.90 7.45
N PHE A 101 -4.90 5.98 6.50
CA PHE A 101 -5.68 6.00 5.27
C PHE A 101 -5.92 4.58 4.78
N CYS A 102 -6.78 4.45 3.78
CA CYS A 102 -7.06 3.19 3.10
C CYS A 102 -6.77 3.32 1.62
N TYR A 103 -6.26 2.25 1.03
CA TYR A 103 -6.26 2.10 -0.42
C TYR A 103 -7.61 1.50 -0.82
N GLU A 104 -8.36 2.20 -1.65
CA GLU A 104 -9.57 1.66 -2.27
C GLU A 104 -9.19 1.00 -3.60
N LEU A 105 -8.75 -0.24 -3.53
CA LEU A 105 -8.21 -0.96 -4.67
C LEU A 105 -9.27 -1.29 -5.72
N ASP A 106 -10.54 -1.33 -5.34
CA ASP A 106 -11.64 -1.55 -6.28
C ASP A 106 -11.73 -0.46 -7.36
N ARG A 107 -11.20 0.74 -7.09
CA ARG A 107 -11.15 1.82 -8.08
C ARG A 107 -10.09 1.61 -9.15
N VAL A 108 -9.14 0.73 -8.91
CA VAL A 108 -7.98 0.50 -9.80
C VAL A 108 -7.77 -0.97 -10.12
N LEU A 109 -8.82 -1.80 -9.96
CA LEU A 109 -8.71 -3.25 -10.18
C LEU A 109 -8.21 -3.60 -11.59
N GLY A 110 -8.59 -2.82 -12.60
CA GLY A 110 -8.13 -3.03 -13.96
C GLY A 110 -6.64 -2.82 -14.15
N GLY A 111 -5.99 -2.08 -13.25
CA GLY A 111 -4.54 -1.83 -13.30
C GLY A 111 -3.73 -2.77 -12.43
N LEU A 112 -4.37 -3.51 -11.51
CA LEU A 112 -3.69 -4.50 -10.66
C LEU A 112 -3.39 -5.76 -11.46
N VAL A 113 -2.14 -6.17 -11.46
CA VAL A 113 -1.68 -7.37 -12.19
C VAL A 113 -1.09 -8.35 -11.21
N ARG A 114 -1.56 -9.60 -11.26
CA ARG A 114 -0.96 -10.67 -10.48
C ARG A 114 0.33 -11.12 -11.14
N ILE A 115 1.44 -11.00 -10.43
CA ILE A 115 2.77 -11.36 -10.96
C ILE A 115 3.31 -12.65 -10.36
N ARG A 116 2.64 -13.17 -9.30
CA ARG A 116 3.09 -14.42 -8.71
C ARG A 116 1.97 -15.21 -8.03
#